data_e60ac0b9eb5e2f6d25cba2bba238a40a
#
_entry.id   e60ac0b9eb5e2f6d25cba2bba238a40a
#
_cell.length_a   1.000
_cell.length_b   1.000
_cell.length_c   1.000
_cell.angle_alpha   90.00
_cell.angle_beta   90.00
_cell.angle_gamma   90.00
#
_symmetry.space_group_name_H-M   'P 1'
#
loop_
_entity.id
_entity.type
_entity.pdbx_description
1 polymer ?
#
loop_
_entity_poly.entity_id
_entity_poly.type
_entity_poly.pdbx_seq_one_letter_code
_entity_poly.pdbx_strand_id
1 'polypeptide(L)'
;MRHFYRICREGDIIMFEIEIDRSFSAAHQLKGYDGDCRNLHGHNYEVTVTVVADTLNEIGIALDFKKLKSALDSVIAPYDHRNLSELPDFREINPTSEVLARTIFRKMSELLNDGTVRVAKVRIGESASSRLTYSE
;
A
#
# COMPACT_ATOMS: atom_id res chain seq x y z
N MET A 1 -21.76 12.35 -29.14
CA MET A 1 -20.70 11.96 -28.20
C MET A 1 -19.36 12.32 -28.79
N ARG A 2 -18.65 13.29 -28.25
CA ARG A 2 -17.30 13.58 -28.69
C ARG A 2 -16.37 12.57 -28.04
N HIS A 3 -15.82 11.66 -28.84
CA HIS A 3 -14.73 10.80 -28.43
C HIS A 3 -13.47 11.68 -28.34
N PHE A 4 -13.01 11.94 -27.15
CA PHE A 4 -11.68 12.52 -26.96
C PHE A 4 -10.64 11.42 -27.19
N TYR A 5 -10.31 11.17 -28.46
CA TYR A 5 -9.11 10.45 -28.78
C TYR A 5 -7.94 11.40 -28.57
N ARG A 6 -7.24 11.23 -27.47
CA ARG A 6 -5.91 11.81 -27.35
C ARG A 6 -5.04 11.11 -28.39
N ILE A 7 -4.59 11.84 -29.39
CA ILE A 7 -3.62 11.34 -30.34
C ILE A 7 -2.32 11.17 -29.55
N CYS A 8 -2.05 9.95 -29.09
CA CYS A 8 -0.76 9.60 -28.53
C CYS A 8 0.25 9.57 -29.67
N ARG A 9 1.36 10.28 -29.51
CA ARG A 9 2.51 10.13 -30.42
C ARG A 9 3.14 8.77 -30.16
N GLU A 10 3.61 8.13 -31.19
CA GLU A 10 4.39 6.89 -31.09
C GLU A 10 5.55 7.12 -30.10
N GLY A 11 5.59 6.34 -28.99
CA GLY A 11 6.58 6.50 -27.91
C GLY A 11 6.09 7.18 -26.63
N ASP A 12 4.87 7.75 -26.59
CA ASP A 12 4.29 8.31 -25.37
C ASP A 12 3.84 7.18 -24.43
N ILE A 13 4.44 7.10 -23.26
CA ILE A 13 3.95 6.24 -22.16
C ILE A 13 2.88 7.02 -21.42
N ILE A 14 1.61 6.62 -21.57
CA ILE A 14 0.50 7.18 -20.81
C ILE A 14 0.25 6.28 -19.62
N MET A 15 0.30 6.86 -18.43
CA MET A 15 0.07 6.14 -17.21
C MET A 15 -0.70 7.01 -16.24
N PHE A 16 -1.75 6.44 -15.67
CA PHE A 16 -2.47 7.05 -14.56
C PHE A 16 -1.95 6.45 -13.27
N GLU A 17 -1.61 7.29 -12.31
CA GLU A 17 -1.33 6.88 -10.95
C GLU A 17 -2.54 7.21 -10.07
N ILE A 18 -3.06 6.19 -9.40
CA ILE A 18 -4.18 6.31 -8.48
C ILE A 18 -3.65 6.05 -7.07
N GLU A 19 -3.88 6.98 -6.18
CA GLU A 19 -3.33 6.93 -4.83
C GLU A 19 -4.44 7.08 -3.81
N ILE A 20 -4.41 6.27 -2.76
CA ILE A 20 -5.28 6.40 -1.60
C ILE A 20 -4.49 6.28 -0.31
N ASP A 21 -5.02 6.89 0.75
CA ASP A 21 -4.45 6.84 2.09
C ASP A 21 -5.41 6.16 3.07
N ARG A 22 -4.83 5.41 3.99
CA ARG A 22 -5.49 4.85 5.16
C ARG A 22 -4.55 4.94 6.36
N SER A 23 -5.12 4.82 7.55
CA SER A 23 -4.34 4.73 8.80
C SER A 23 -4.84 3.59 9.66
N PHE A 24 -3.95 3.05 10.46
CA PHE A 24 -4.27 2.10 11.51
C PHE A 24 -3.30 2.26 12.68
N SER A 25 -3.75 1.87 13.87
CA SER A 25 -2.93 1.91 15.09
C SER A 25 -2.50 0.50 15.43
N ALA A 26 -1.21 0.31 15.65
CA ALA A 26 -0.68 -1.00 16.02
C ALA A 26 0.57 -0.87 16.88
N ALA A 27 0.84 -1.91 17.66
CA ALA A 27 2.05 -2.04 18.43
C ALA A 27 3.01 -3.02 17.77
N HIS A 28 4.28 -2.87 18.01
CA HIS A 28 5.31 -3.81 17.62
C HIS A 28 6.53 -3.72 18.55
N GLN A 29 7.38 -4.73 18.45
CA GLN A 29 8.71 -4.72 19.06
C GLN A 29 9.71 -5.30 18.08
N LEU A 30 10.92 -4.80 18.08
CA LEU A 30 11.97 -5.22 17.18
C LEU A 30 12.98 -6.08 17.93
N LYS A 31 12.91 -7.39 17.74
CA LYS A 31 13.87 -8.33 18.33
C LYS A 31 15.24 -8.14 17.71
N GLY A 32 16.27 -8.07 18.56
CA GLY A 32 17.65 -7.90 18.10
C GLY A 32 18.04 -6.45 17.81
N TYR A 33 17.14 -5.49 18.01
CA TYR A 33 17.45 -4.07 17.87
C TYR A 33 18.14 -3.53 19.11
N ASP A 34 19.19 -2.75 18.92
CA ASP A 34 19.90 -2.05 20.00
C ASP A 34 19.35 -0.64 20.15
N GLY A 35 18.39 -0.48 21.08
CA GLY A 35 17.69 0.76 21.32
C GLY A 35 16.27 0.53 21.81
N ASP A 36 15.52 1.63 21.97
CA ASP A 36 14.18 1.62 22.56
C ASP A 36 13.15 0.81 21.74
N CYS A 37 13.35 0.68 20.43
CA CYS A 37 12.44 -0.06 19.55
C CYS A 37 12.39 -1.56 19.83
N ARG A 38 13.31 -2.12 20.61
CA ARG A 38 13.21 -3.51 21.09
C ARG A 38 12.07 -3.70 22.10
N ASN A 39 11.63 -2.63 22.75
CA ASN A 39 10.51 -2.65 23.68
C ASN A 39 9.20 -2.51 22.91
N LEU A 40 8.15 -3.08 23.47
CA LEU A 40 6.81 -2.93 22.90
C LEU A 40 6.40 -1.46 22.90
N HIS A 41 6.05 -0.95 21.75
CA HIS A 41 5.58 0.42 21.54
C HIS A 41 4.59 0.47 20.38
N GLY A 42 3.88 1.58 20.25
CA GLY A 42 2.82 1.72 19.25
C GLY A 42 3.03 2.93 18.35
N HIS A 43 2.43 2.83 17.17
CA HIS A 43 2.37 3.91 16.18
C HIS A 43 0.98 4.02 15.59
N ASN A 44 0.65 5.22 15.13
CA ASN A 44 -0.44 5.42 14.19
C ASN A 44 0.18 5.38 12.78
N TYR A 45 0.13 4.22 12.14
CA TYR A 45 0.68 4.02 10.82
C TYR A 45 -0.19 4.70 9.77
N GLU A 46 0.43 5.41 8.87
CA GLU A 46 -0.20 5.87 7.63
C GLU A 46 0.22 4.97 6.48
N VAL A 47 -0.73 4.54 5.68
CA VAL A 47 -0.49 3.68 4.52
C VAL A 47 -0.97 4.39 3.27
N THR A 48 -0.07 4.59 2.33
CA THR A 48 -0.40 5.11 1.01
C THR A 48 -0.14 4.02 -0.02
N VAL A 49 -1.17 3.67 -0.79
CA VAL A 49 -1.06 2.70 -1.87
C VAL A 49 -1.21 3.42 -3.20
N THR A 50 -0.26 3.22 -4.10
CA THR A 50 -0.29 3.73 -5.46
C THR A 50 -0.46 2.59 -6.44
N VAL A 51 -1.46 2.72 -7.29
CA VAL A 51 -1.78 1.80 -8.39
C VAL A 51 -1.60 2.53 -9.71
N VAL A 52 -1.06 1.85 -10.70
CA VAL A 52 -0.88 2.40 -12.05
C VAL A 52 -1.75 1.66 -13.05
N ALA A 53 -2.25 2.41 -14.02
CA ALA A 53 -3.02 1.90 -15.16
C ALA A 53 -2.73 2.74 -16.41
N ASP A 54 -2.75 2.10 -17.56
CA ASP A 54 -2.53 2.76 -18.85
C ASP A 54 -3.83 2.96 -19.65
N THR A 55 -4.93 2.40 -19.19
CA THR A 55 -6.22 2.43 -19.87
C THR A 55 -7.34 2.90 -18.93
N LEU A 56 -8.38 3.45 -19.54
CA LEU A 56 -9.61 3.83 -18.86
C LEU A 56 -10.76 2.94 -19.36
N ASN A 57 -11.74 2.72 -18.50
CA ASN A 57 -12.99 2.08 -18.89
C ASN A 57 -13.90 3.03 -19.69
N GLU A 58 -15.09 2.56 -20.09
CA GLU A 58 -16.02 3.31 -20.94
C GLU A 58 -16.50 4.64 -20.35
N ILE A 59 -16.47 4.77 -19.02
CA ILE A 59 -16.85 6.00 -18.32
C ILE A 59 -15.65 6.87 -17.90
N GLY A 60 -14.44 6.50 -18.34
CA GLY A 60 -13.24 7.30 -18.10
C GLY A 60 -12.56 7.04 -16.74
N ILE A 61 -12.76 5.88 -16.14
CA ILE A 61 -12.16 5.50 -14.85
C ILE A 61 -11.09 4.44 -15.08
N ALA A 62 -9.89 4.65 -14.51
CA ALA A 62 -8.82 3.67 -14.49
C ALA A 62 -9.06 2.58 -13.43
N LEU A 63 -9.34 3.02 -12.21
CA LEU A 63 -9.74 2.16 -11.09
C LEU A 63 -10.60 2.98 -10.13
N ASP A 64 -11.73 2.45 -9.71
CA ASP A 64 -12.60 3.10 -8.73
C ASP A 64 -11.90 3.22 -7.38
N PHE A 65 -11.86 4.44 -6.85
CA PHE A 65 -11.29 4.70 -5.51
C PHE A 65 -11.96 3.84 -4.42
N LYS A 66 -13.25 3.58 -4.52
CA LYS A 66 -13.96 2.72 -3.55
C LYS A 66 -13.43 1.29 -3.56
N LYS A 67 -13.16 0.76 -4.74
CA LYS A 67 -12.58 -0.59 -4.89
C LYS A 67 -11.18 -0.64 -4.28
N LEU A 68 -10.36 0.36 -4.56
CA LEU A 68 -9.00 0.44 -4.02
C LEU A 68 -9.01 0.58 -2.49
N LYS A 69 -9.86 1.47 -1.96
CA LYS A 69 -10.03 1.65 -0.51
C LYS A 69 -10.52 0.39 0.18
N SER A 70 -11.53 -0.28 -0.38
CA SER A 70 -12.06 -1.52 0.15
C SER A 70 -11.01 -2.63 0.19
N ALA A 71 -10.19 -2.75 -0.85
CA ALA A 71 -9.09 -3.71 -0.87
C ALA A 71 -8.08 -3.43 0.24
N LEU A 72 -7.65 -2.18 0.40
CA LEU A 72 -6.72 -1.80 1.45
C LEU A 72 -7.33 -2.01 2.85
N ASP A 73 -8.58 -1.64 3.05
CA ASP A 73 -9.28 -1.85 4.32
C ASP A 73 -9.27 -3.34 4.73
N SER A 74 -9.48 -4.25 3.78
CA SER A 74 -9.42 -5.68 4.03
C SER A 74 -8.03 -6.18 4.41
N VAL A 75 -6.99 -5.59 3.84
CA VAL A 75 -5.58 -5.95 4.12
C VAL A 75 -5.13 -5.47 5.50
N ILE A 76 -5.50 -4.24 5.89
CA ILE A 76 -5.06 -3.66 7.16
C ILE A 76 -5.96 -3.98 8.35
N ALA A 77 -7.18 -4.44 8.13
CA ALA A 77 -8.11 -4.79 9.22
C ALA A 77 -7.50 -5.75 10.26
N PRO A 78 -6.75 -6.79 9.89
CA PRO A 78 -6.09 -7.68 10.86
C PRO A 78 -5.00 -7.02 11.70
N TYR A 79 -4.50 -5.86 11.28
CA TYR A 79 -3.40 -5.16 11.95
C TYR A 79 -3.87 -4.11 12.94
N ASP A 80 -5.06 -3.54 12.70
CA ASP A 80 -5.56 -2.42 13.49
C ASP A 80 -5.84 -2.83 14.94
N HIS A 81 -5.33 -2.04 15.89
CA HIS A 81 -5.41 -2.27 17.32
C HIS A 81 -4.82 -3.63 17.78
N ARG A 82 -3.77 -4.09 17.08
CA ARG A 82 -3.09 -5.36 17.38
C ARG A 82 -1.60 -5.14 17.67
N ASN A 83 -1.01 -6.13 18.32
CA ASN A 83 0.43 -6.28 18.38
C ASN A 83 0.89 -7.05 17.12
N LEU A 84 1.52 -6.37 16.19
CA LEU A 84 1.96 -6.95 14.92
C LEU A 84 2.93 -8.14 15.14
N SER A 85 3.76 -8.06 16.18
CA SER A 85 4.75 -9.10 16.48
C SER A 85 4.14 -10.46 16.82
N GLU A 86 2.87 -10.51 17.21
CA GLU A 86 2.14 -11.73 17.53
C GLU A 86 1.35 -12.30 16.33
N LEU A 87 1.24 -11.57 15.24
CA LEU A 87 0.46 -11.99 14.08
C LEU A 87 1.21 -13.01 13.22
N PRO A 88 0.48 -13.92 12.55
CA PRO A 88 1.09 -14.95 11.71
C PRO A 88 2.06 -14.41 10.66
N ASP A 89 1.75 -13.27 10.06
CA ASP A 89 2.59 -12.64 9.03
C ASP A 89 3.99 -12.26 9.55
N PHE A 90 4.15 -12.05 10.87
CA PHE A 90 5.36 -11.51 11.47
C PHE A 90 5.99 -12.41 12.56
N ARG A 91 5.59 -13.68 12.63
CA ARG A 91 6.14 -14.61 13.65
C ARG A 91 7.63 -14.86 13.48
N GLU A 92 8.07 -14.96 12.23
CA GLU A 92 9.46 -15.33 11.88
C GLU A 92 10.31 -14.11 11.49
N ILE A 93 9.71 -12.92 11.43
CA ILE A 93 10.39 -11.70 11.00
C ILE A 93 9.85 -10.49 11.77
N ASN A 94 10.73 -9.57 12.13
CA ASN A 94 10.31 -8.33 12.78
C ASN A 94 9.34 -7.53 11.90
N PRO A 95 8.23 -7.03 12.46
CA PRO A 95 7.29 -6.17 11.73
C PRO A 95 7.83 -4.73 11.67
N THR A 96 8.95 -4.57 10.99
CA THR A 96 9.50 -3.26 10.64
C THR A 96 8.60 -2.57 9.63
N SER A 97 8.75 -1.27 9.46
CA SER A 97 8.00 -0.53 8.42
C SER A 97 8.32 -1.07 7.01
N GLU A 98 9.55 -1.54 6.78
CA GLU A 98 9.98 -2.18 5.52
C GLU A 98 9.22 -3.49 5.26
N VAL A 99 9.18 -4.35 6.25
CA VAL A 99 8.47 -5.65 6.14
C VAL A 99 6.97 -5.44 6.02
N LEU A 100 6.42 -4.48 6.76
CA LEU A 100 5.00 -4.12 6.70
C LEU A 100 4.64 -3.60 5.30
N ALA A 101 5.42 -2.68 4.75
CA ALA A 101 5.20 -2.14 3.40
C ALA A 101 5.23 -3.24 2.34
N ARG A 102 6.24 -4.13 2.39
CA ARG A 102 6.35 -5.27 1.48
C ARG A 102 5.17 -6.23 1.61
N THR A 103 4.75 -6.53 2.82
CA THR A 103 3.63 -7.44 3.07
C THR A 103 2.33 -6.87 2.52
N ILE A 104 2.05 -5.60 2.79
CA ILE A 104 0.87 -4.91 2.24
C ILE A 104 0.94 -4.85 0.71
N PHE A 105 2.09 -4.51 0.14
CA PHE A 105 2.29 -4.49 -1.32
C PHE A 105 1.91 -5.82 -1.97
N ARG A 106 2.40 -6.93 -1.44
CA ARG A 106 2.14 -8.25 -2.00
C ARG A 106 0.68 -8.66 -1.86
N LYS A 107 0.07 -8.41 -0.71
CA LYS A 107 -1.38 -8.67 -0.50
C LYS A 107 -2.26 -7.83 -1.41
N MET A 108 -1.95 -6.55 -1.57
CA MET A 108 -2.66 -5.67 -2.49
C MET A 108 -2.49 -6.10 -3.94
N SER A 109 -1.30 -6.54 -4.32
CA SER A 109 -1.01 -7.05 -5.67
C SER A 109 -1.83 -8.30 -6.00
N GLU A 110 -1.98 -9.22 -5.05
CA GLU A 110 -2.83 -10.41 -5.21
C GLU A 110 -4.31 -10.04 -5.43
N LEU A 111 -4.78 -8.98 -4.78
CA LEU A 111 -6.18 -8.54 -4.88
C LEU A 111 -6.46 -7.72 -6.16
N LEU A 112 -5.51 -6.95 -6.65
CA LEU A 112 -5.76 -5.90 -7.64
C LEU A 112 -5.09 -6.10 -8.99
N ASN A 113 -3.93 -6.74 -9.06
CA ASN A 113 -3.20 -6.88 -10.32
C ASN A 113 -3.97 -7.81 -11.27
N ASP A 114 -4.39 -7.27 -12.41
CA ASP A 114 -5.25 -7.98 -13.37
C ASP A 114 -4.82 -7.82 -14.85
N GLY A 115 -3.66 -7.23 -15.09
CA GLY A 115 -3.16 -6.94 -16.44
C GLY A 115 -3.53 -5.55 -16.95
N THR A 116 -4.52 -4.88 -16.36
CA THR A 116 -4.89 -3.48 -16.69
C THR A 116 -4.44 -2.53 -15.58
N VAL A 117 -4.46 -2.99 -14.35
CA VAL A 117 -3.98 -2.24 -13.18
C VAL A 117 -2.90 -3.03 -12.46
N ARG A 118 -1.98 -2.32 -11.83
CA ARG A 118 -0.87 -2.90 -11.09
C ARG A 118 -0.55 -2.04 -9.88
N VAL A 119 -0.38 -2.66 -8.72
CA VAL A 119 0.17 -1.98 -7.55
C VAL A 119 1.61 -1.57 -7.86
N ALA A 120 1.90 -0.29 -7.75
CA ALA A 120 3.22 0.25 -8.07
C ALA A 120 4.10 0.43 -6.83
N LYS A 121 3.51 0.92 -5.75
CA LYS A 121 4.25 1.16 -4.50
C LYS A 121 3.31 1.24 -3.31
N VAL A 122 3.87 0.94 -2.14
CA VAL A 122 3.24 1.14 -0.84
C VAL A 122 4.17 1.97 0.03
N ARG A 123 3.67 3.06 0.56
CA ARG A 123 4.38 3.90 1.52
C ARG A 123 3.82 3.69 2.91
N ILE A 124 4.69 3.52 3.89
CA ILE A 124 4.37 3.45 5.31
C ILE A 124 4.95 4.68 6.00
N GLY A 125 4.10 5.44 6.65
CA GLY A 125 4.47 6.50 7.58
C GLY A 125 4.36 5.97 9.01
N GLU A 126 5.49 5.82 9.69
CA GLU A 126 5.55 5.41 11.09
C GLU A 126 5.29 6.59 12.02
N SER A 127 5.67 7.77 11.57
CA SER A 127 5.41 9.06 12.22
C SER A 127 5.26 10.15 11.16
N ALA A 128 4.93 11.36 11.59
CA ALA A 128 4.83 12.51 10.69
C ALA A 128 6.16 12.86 9.98
N SER A 129 7.29 12.44 10.56
CA SER A 129 8.63 12.76 10.04
C SER A 129 9.37 11.57 9.44
N SER A 130 8.83 10.35 9.53
CA SER A 130 9.53 9.12 9.13
C SER A 130 8.63 8.23 8.31
N ARG A 131 9.03 7.99 7.06
CA ARG A 131 8.28 7.15 6.11
C ARG A 131 9.23 6.45 5.17
N LEU A 132 8.76 5.35 4.64
CA LEU A 132 9.47 4.63 3.59
C LEU A 132 8.50 4.17 2.50
N THR A 133 9.04 3.85 1.36
CA THR A 133 8.28 3.34 0.22
C THR A 133 8.90 2.04 -0.26
N TYR A 134 8.06 1.07 -0.52
CA TYR A 134 8.41 -0.21 -1.12
C TYR A 134 7.79 -0.34 -2.52
N SER A 135 8.57 -0.86 -3.45
CA SER A 135 8.13 -1.17 -4.83
C SER A 135 8.85 -2.42 -5.35
N GLU A 136 8.24 -3.11 -6.30
CA GLU A 136 8.83 -4.23 -7.06
C GLU A 136 8.84 -3.93 -8.55
#